data_ea8c74870a946c98f672c4112198b5ca
#
_entry.id   ea8c74870a946c98f672c4112198b5ca
#
_cell.length_a   1.000
_cell.length_b   1.000
_cell.length_c   1.000
_cell.angle_alpha   90.00
_cell.angle_beta   90.00
_cell.angle_gamma   90.00
#
_symmetry.space_group_name_H-M   'P 1'
#
loop_
_entity.id
_entity.type
_entity.pdbx_description
1 polymer ?
#
loop_
_entity_poly.entity_id
_entity_poly.type
_entity_poly.pdbx_seq_one_letter_code
_entity_poly.pdbx_strand_id
1 'polypeptide(L)'
;MSNWLMLEGDVCAVTGALGGMGTEICREFARNGANVVMLDLDEEKVKAAAAALSEEFGIHAEGYKMNACNEDEVQAAVDATIRDFGRVDVLVNTAGILRFSPMEDLPLSDWNDVINVNLTGTFVASQRFGREMIKAGKGRLVHISTAASYSPETFSGVYSSTKAGVNMLSKMLAAEWGPYGVRSNCVCPCFVKTPMSASFYADPEVEKSRSRLIATRRIGEVTDIANAVMFLASTRSDFTTGAEIMVDGGFSNMMGDLTAKPGGRRAFAENYLKNKGVDLWTDVAGVKTPSDQ
;
A
#
# COMPACT_ATOMS: atom_id res chain seq x y z
N MET A 1 -27.04 8.84 0.56
CA MET A 1 -26.17 8.52 -0.60
C MET A 1 -26.11 6.99 -0.69
N SER A 2 -26.20 6.40 -1.88
CA SER A 2 -26.09 4.94 -1.99
C SER A 2 -24.71 4.53 -1.51
N ASN A 3 -24.64 3.60 -0.54
CA ASN A 3 -23.37 2.99 -0.09
C ASN A 3 -22.82 2.11 -1.23
N TRP A 4 -22.21 2.76 -2.24
CA TRP A 4 -21.78 2.07 -3.47
C TRP A 4 -20.75 0.98 -3.17
N LEU A 5 -19.90 1.16 -2.16
CA LEU A 5 -18.87 0.19 -1.79
C LEU A 5 -19.43 -1.02 -1.02
N MET A 6 -20.61 -0.89 -0.41
CA MET A 6 -21.26 -1.96 0.36
C MET A 6 -20.35 -2.54 1.46
N LEU A 7 -19.66 -1.65 2.19
CA LEU A 7 -18.77 -2.00 3.30
C LEU A 7 -19.43 -1.85 4.68
N GLU A 8 -20.65 -1.30 4.73
CA GLU A 8 -21.38 -1.07 5.96
C GLU A 8 -21.57 -2.36 6.75
N GLY A 9 -21.15 -2.37 8.02
CA GLY A 9 -21.21 -3.51 8.92
C GLY A 9 -20.16 -4.60 8.67
N ASP A 10 -19.34 -4.52 7.62
CA ASP A 10 -18.18 -5.41 7.46
C ASP A 10 -17.16 -5.17 8.58
N VAL A 11 -16.42 -6.19 8.96
CA VAL A 11 -15.33 -6.13 9.95
C VAL A 11 -14.00 -6.12 9.21
N CYS A 12 -13.29 -5.00 9.28
CA CYS A 12 -12.08 -4.72 8.51
C CYS A 12 -10.86 -4.60 9.43
N ALA A 13 -9.96 -5.59 9.39
CA ALA A 13 -8.71 -5.59 10.13
C ALA A 13 -7.59 -4.95 9.30
N VAL A 14 -6.79 -4.08 9.93
CA VAL A 14 -5.68 -3.36 9.29
C VAL A 14 -4.41 -3.51 10.12
N THR A 15 -3.37 -4.14 9.57
CA THR A 15 -2.04 -4.25 10.21
C THR A 15 -1.24 -2.98 9.94
N GLY A 16 -0.37 -2.53 10.88
CA GLY A 16 0.34 -1.26 10.74
C GLY A 16 -0.61 -0.06 10.75
N ALA A 17 -1.68 -0.14 11.52
CA ALA A 17 -2.80 0.81 11.53
C ALA A 17 -2.42 2.22 11.99
N LEU A 18 -1.32 2.39 12.72
CA LEU A 18 -0.78 3.68 13.15
C LEU A 18 0.11 4.34 12.12
N GLY A 19 0.48 3.63 11.04
CA GLY A 19 1.22 4.17 9.92
C GLY A 19 0.36 5.08 9.04
N GLY A 20 0.98 5.96 8.23
CA GLY A 20 0.24 6.96 7.45
C GLY A 20 -0.82 6.36 6.52
N MET A 21 -0.50 5.29 5.76
CA MET A 21 -1.48 4.60 4.93
C MET A 21 -2.49 3.81 5.77
N GLY A 22 -2.02 3.12 6.83
CA GLY A 22 -2.90 2.33 7.71
C GLY A 22 -3.96 3.18 8.39
N THR A 23 -3.59 4.34 8.92
CA THR A 23 -4.51 5.29 9.55
C THR A 23 -5.58 5.78 8.59
N GLU A 24 -5.19 6.18 7.37
CA GLU A 24 -6.15 6.66 6.36
C GLU A 24 -7.08 5.53 5.90
N ILE A 25 -6.56 4.31 5.71
CA ILE A 25 -7.38 3.15 5.36
C ILE A 25 -8.42 2.86 6.45
N CYS A 26 -8.03 2.91 7.74
CA CYS A 26 -8.97 2.76 8.84
C CYS A 26 -10.07 3.83 8.82
N ARG A 27 -9.70 5.10 8.57
CA ARG A 27 -10.66 6.21 8.47
C ARG A 27 -11.63 6.03 7.29
N GLU A 28 -11.13 5.58 6.13
CA GLU A 28 -11.99 5.33 4.97
C GLU A 28 -12.96 4.15 5.20
N PHE A 29 -12.53 3.08 5.88
CA PHE A 29 -13.44 2.03 6.31
C PHE A 29 -14.54 2.56 7.23
N ALA A 30 -14.15 3.30 8.27
CA ALA A 30 -15.09 3.90 9.21
C ALA A 30 -16.07 4.86 8.53
N ARG A 31 -15.60 5.72 7.61
CA ARG A 31 -16.42 6.65 6.83
C ARG A 31 -17.47 5.93 5.96
N ASN A 32 -17.19 4.69 5.57
CA ASN A 32 -18.10 3.82 4.81
C ASN A 32 -18.93 2.90 5.71
N GLY A 33 -18.95 3.12 7.03
CA GLY A 33 -19.78 2.39 8.00
C GLY A 33 -19.29 0.99 8.33
N ALA A 34 -18.05 0.65 8.00
CA ALA A 34 -17.44 -0.61 8.41
C ALA A 34 -16.94 -0.53 9.86
N ASN A 35 -16.98 -1.65 10.57
CA ASN A 35 -16.31 -1.83 11.85
C ASN A 35 -14.81 -2.05 11.61
N VAL A 36 -13.96 -1.52 12.48
CA VAL A 36 -12.52 -1.47 12.25
C VAL A 36 -11.74 -2.16 13.35
N VAL A 37 -10.83 -3.05 12.98
CA VAL A 37 -9.83 -3.65 13.87
C VAL A 37 -8.47 -3.06 13.54
N MET A 38 -7.95 -2.23 14.42
CA MET A 38 -6.63 -1.61 14.27
C MET A 38 -5.56 -2.47 14.93
N LEU A 39 -4.54 -2.87 14.18
CA LEU A 39 -3.47 -3.77 14.63
C LEU A 39 -2.11 -3.08 14.49
N ASP A 40 -1.39 -2.88 15.59
CA ASP A 40 -0.07 -2.24 15.60
C ASP A 40 0.78 -2.67 16.81
N LEU A 41 2.04 -2.27 16.84
CA LEU A 41 2.99 -2.62 17.91
C LEU A 41 2.73 -1.88 19.23
N ASP A 42 2.24 -0.65 19.17
CA ASP A 42 2.02 0.22 20.34
C ASP A 42 0.58 0.07 20.83
N GLU A 43 0.41 -0.72 21.89
CA GLU A 43 -0.90 -1.07 22.44
C GLU A 43 -1.73 0.15 22.86
N GLU A 44 -1.10 1.09 23.57
CA GLU A 44 -1.80 2.25 24.09
C GLU A 44 -2.25 3.18 22.96
N LYS A 45 -1.38 3.43 21.99
CA LYS A 45 -1.72 4.28 20.85
C LYS A 45 -2.78 3.65 19.95
N VAL A 46 -2.71 2.33 19.69
CA VAL A 46 -3.68 1.70 18.80
C VAL A 46 -5.07 1.64 19.44
N LYS A 47 -5.16 1.42 20.76
CA LYS A 47 -6.43 1.51 21.52
C LYS A 47 -7.01 2.93 21.48
N ALA A 48 -6.17 3.93 21.75
CA ALA A 48 -6.61 5.33 21.72
C ALA A 48 -7.09 5.74 20.31
N ALA A 49 -6.37 5.31 19.26
CA ALA A 49 -6.76 5.58 17.87
C ALA A 49 -8.08 4.91 17.50
N ALA A 50 -8.31 3.67 17.91
CA ALA A 50 -9.57 2.96 17.67
C ALA A 50 -10.75 3.63 18.41
N ALA A 51 -10.56 4.03 19.66
CA ALA A 51 -11.59 4.76 20.43
C ALA A 51 -11.96 6.09 19.76
N ALA A 52 -10.96 6.86 19.30
CA ALA A 52 -11.19 8.11 18.56
C ALA A 52 -11.94 7.87 17.24
N LEU A 53 -11.63 6.77 16.54
CA LEU A 53 -12.31 6.39 15.31
C LEU A 53 -13.79 6.02 15.57
N SER A 54 -14.06 5.28 16.66
CA SER A 54 -15.42 4.95 17.09
C SER A 54 -16.24 6.20 17.42
N GLU A 55 -15.64 7.15 18.15
CA GLU A 55 -16.30 8.41 18.52
C GLU A 55 -16.61 9.28 17.30
N GLU A 56 -15.65 9.41 16.37
CA GLU A 56 -15.78 10.29 15.19
C GLU A 56 -16.82 9.77 14.18
N PHE A 57 -16.88 8.44 13.96
CA PHE A 57 -17.70 7.86 12.89
C PHE A 57 -18.92 7.07 13.37
N GLY A 58 -19.06 6.84 14.68
CA GLY A 58 -20.18 6.09 15.23
C GLY A 58 -20.19 4.60 14.87
N ILE A 59 -19.00 4.01 14.62
CA ILE A 59 -18.81 2.59 14.32
C ILE A 59 -18.18 1.86 15.51
N HIS A 60 -18.18 0.53 15.48
CA HIS A 60 -17.38 -0.24 16.43
C HIS A 60 -15.94 -0.35 15.91
N ALA A 61 -14.99 0.17 16.67
CA ALA A 61 -13.57 0.00 16.40
C ALA A 61 -12.81 -0.43 17.66
N GLU A 62 -11.90 -1.39 17.48
CA GLU A 62 -11.01 -1.90 18.55
C GLU A 62 -9.56 -1.87 18.10
N GLY A 63 -8.67 -1.64 19.06
CA GLY A 63 -7.23 -1.63 18.84
C GLY A 63 -6.55 -2.75 19.62
N TYR A 64 -5.77 -3.60 18.91
CA TYR A 64 -5.00 -4.66 19.55
C TYR A 64 -3.52 -4.54 19.22
N LYS A 65 -2.70 -4.79 20.24
CA LYS A 65 -1.26 -4.96 20.02
C LYS A 65 -1.03 -6.20 19.15
N MET A 66 -0.23 -6.05 18.10
CA MET A 66 0.15 -7.16 17.24
C MET A 66 1.51 -6.90 16.58
N ASN A 67 2.47 -7.73 16.91
CA ASN A 67 3.70 -7.86 16.13
C ASN A 67 3.48 -8.93 15.04
N ALA A 68 3.48 -8.52 13.77
CA ALA A 68 3.28 -9.44 12.65
C ALA A 68 4.35 -10.55 12.55
N CYS A 69 5.52 -10.34 13.18
CA CYS A 69 6.59 -11.34 13.24
C CYS A 69 6.41 -12.38 14.37
N ASN A 70 5.39 -12.21 15.21
CA ASN A 70 5.11 -13.11 16.33
C ASN A 70 3.78 -13.83 16.10
N GLU A 71 3.85 -15.14 15.81
CA GLU A 71 2.67 -15.95 15.49
C GLU A 71 1.64 -15.97 16.62
N ASP A 72 2.08 -15.97 17.88
CA ASP A 72 1.18 -16.01 19.04
C ASP A 72 0.44 -14.67 19.19
N GLU A 73 1.12 -13.54 18.98
CA GLU A 73 0.47 -12.23 19.00
C GLU A 73 -0.51 -12.08 17.84
N VAL A 74 -0.18 -12.60 16.65
CA VAL A 74 -1.12 -12.61 15.52
C VAL A 74 -2.33 -13.48 15.83
N GLN A 75 -2.15 -14.68 16.40
CA GLN A 75 -3.27 -15.52 16.79
C GLN A 75 -4.14 -14.86 17.86
N ALA A 76 -3.54 -14.25 18.88
CA ALA A 76 -4.26 -13.52 19.91
C ALA A 76 -5.10 -12.38 19.35
N ALA A 77 -4.60 -11.65 18.35
CA ALA A 77 -5.33 -10.59 17.68
C ALA A 77 -6.52 -11.14 16.86
N VAL A 78 -6.37 -12.29 16.20
CA VAL A 78 -7.47 -13.00 15.52
C VAL A 78 -8.53 -13.41 16.54
N ASP A 79 -8.14 -14.07 17.63
CA ASP A 79 -9.07 -14.54 18.67
C ASP A 79 -9.84 -13.36 19.31
N ALA A 80 -9.16 -12.24 19.55
CA ALA A 80 -9.78 -11.02 20.03
C ALA A 80 -10.78 -10.45 19.00
N THR A 81 -10.40 -10.41 17.71
CA THR A 81 -11.29 -9.95 16.65
C THR A 81 -12.56 -10.82 16.57
N ILE A 82 -12.42 -12.14 16.60
CA ILE A 82 -13.58 -13.04 16.55
C ILE A 82 -14.43 -12.94 17.83
N ARG A 83 -13.81 -12.79 19.01
CA ARG A 83 -14.54 -12.58 20.28
C ARG A 83 -15.39 -11.32 20.25
N ASP A 84 -14.84 -10.19 19.78
CA ASP A 84 -15.47 -8.89 19.94
C ASP A 84 -16.38 -8.52 18.74
N PHE A 85 -16.12 -9.06 17.55
CA PHE A 85 -16.88 -8.77 16.33
C PHE A 85 -17.62 -9.99 15.75
N GLY A 86 -17.31 -11.21 16.20
CA GLY A 86 -17.91 -12.44 15.71
C GLY A 86 -17.43 -12.90 14.33
N ARG A 87 -16.70 -12.06 13.60
CA ARG A 87 -16.26 -12.32 12.21
C ARG A 87 -15.09 -11.41 11.79
N VAL A 88 -14.50 -11.71 10.66
CA VAL A 88 -13.63 -10.81 9.91
C VAL A 88 -13.94 -10.94 8.42
N ASP A 89 -14.17 -9.82 7.74
CA ASP A 89 -14.52 -9.77 6.32
C ASP A 89 -13.36 -9.32 5.43
N VAL A 90 -12.54 -8.42 5.96
CA VAL A 90 -11.40 -7.83 5.24
C VAL A 90 -10.16 -7.86 6.12
N LEU A 91 -9.02 -8.21 5.54
CA LEU A 91 -7.70 -7.95 6.13
C LEU A 91 -6.90 -7.08 5.16
N VAL A 92 -6.38 -5.94 5.65
CA VAL A 92 -5.45 -5.11 4.91
C VAL A 92 -4.07 -5.21 5.55
N ASN A 93 -3.10 -5.74 4.83
CA ASN A 93 -1.71 -5.82 5.26
C ASN A 93 -0.96 -4.56 4.83
N THR A 94 -0.79 -3.60 5.75
CA THR A 94 0.00 -2.38 5.51
C THR A 94 1.32 -2.36 6.27
N ALA A 95 1.49 -3.21 7.27
CA ALA A 95 2.73 -3.29 8.04
C ALA A 95 3.95 -3.54 7.15
N GLY A 96 4.98 -2.75 7.33
CA GLY A 96 6.20 -2.89 6.55
C GLY A 96 7.28 -1.92 7.00
N ILE A 97 8.52 -2.31 6.77
CA ILE A 97 9.71 -1.51 7.06
C ILE A 97 10.61 -1.42 5.84
N LEU A 98 11.47 -0.40 5.83
CA LEU A 98 12.48 -0.17 4.83
C LEU A 98 13.82 0.07 5.52
N ARG A 99 14.89 -0.51 4.98
CA ARG A 99 16.28 -0.30 5.38
C ARG A 99 17.08 0.07 4.15
N PHE A 100 17.68 1.25 4.14
CA PHE A 100 18.54 1.68 3.04
C PHE A 100 19.94 1.11 3.21
N SER A 101 20.42 0.42 2.18
CA SER A 101 21.79 -0.08 2.09
C SER A 101 22.11 -0.45 0.65
N PRO A 102 23.35 -0.25 0.16
CA PRO A 102 23.83 -0.91 -1.04
C PRO A 102 23.86 -2.44 -0.78
N MET A 103 23.64 -3.23 -1.85
CA MET A 103 23.48 -4.69 -1.70
C MET A 103 24.75 -5.38 -1.17
N GLU A 104 25.92 -4.91 -1.58
CA GLU A 104 27.21 -5.44 -1.18
C GLU A 104 27.53 -5.24 0.31
N ASP A 105 26.92 -4.23 0.93
CA ASP A 105 27.13 -3.88 2.34
C ASP A 105 25.90 -4.14 3.22
N LEU A 106 24.84 -4.73 2.66
CA LEU A 106 23.59 -4.98 3.40
C LEU A 106 23.82 -6.00 4.52
N PRO A 107 23.68 -5.60 5.81
CA PRO A 107 23.82 -6.54 6.92
C PRO A 107 22.73 -7.64 6.83
N LEU A 108 23.12 -8.88 7.15
CA LEU A 108 22.17 -10.00 7.18
C LEU A 108 21.06 -9.79 8.22
N SER A 109 21.31 -9.07 9.30
CA SER A 109 20.29 -8.66 10.27
C SER A 109 19.20 -7.81 9.61
N ASP A 110 19.59 -6.76 8.85
CA ASP A 110 18.65 -5.88 8.17
C ASP A 110 17.89 -6.60 7.05
N TRP A 111 18.57 -7.50 6.33
CA TRP A 111 17.93 -8.41 5.39
C TRP A 111 16.82 -9.23 6.07
N ASN A 112 17.17 -9.91 7.19
CA ASN A 112 16.21 -10.74 7.92
C ASN A 112 15.06 -9.92 8.51
N ASP A 113 15.33 -8.74 9.08
CA ASP A 113 14.31 -7.86 9.62
C ASP A 113 13.27 -7.48 8.56
N VAL A 114 13.74 -7.04 7.38
CA VAL A 114 12.83 -6.62 6.29
C VAL A 114 12.06 -7.81 5.72
N ILE A 115 12.68 -8.98 5.55
CA ILE A 115 11.99 -10.22 5.15
C ILE A 115 10.93 -10.60 6.18
N ASN A 116 11.29 -10.60 7.47
CA ASN A 116 10.40 -11.03 8.53
C ASN A 116 9.16 -10.13 8.64
N VAL A 117 9.34 -8.82 8.61
CA VAL A 117 8.20 -7.90 8.71
C VAL A 117 7.36 -7.90 7.43
N ASN A 118 8.01 -7.67 6.26
CA ASN A 118 7.29 -7.38 5.04
C ASN A 118 6.68 -8.61 4.36
N LEU A 119 7.35 -9.77 4.43
CA LEU A 119 6.90 -10.97 3.72
C LEU A 119 6.38 -12.02 4.71
N THR A 120 7.18 -12.44 5.69
CA THR A 120 6.76 -13.45 6.65
C THR A 120 5.57 -12.98 7.49
N GLY A 121 5.62 -11.72 8.00
CA GLY A 121 4.51 -11.16 8.76
C GLY A 121 3.23 -11.01 7.95
N THR A 122 3.34 -10.59 6.68
CA THR A 122 2.19 -10.58 5.76
C THR A 122 1.61 -11.98 5.56
N PHE A 123 2.45 -13.00 5.41
CA PHE A 123 2.01 -14.39 5.29
C PHE A 123 1.31 -14.88 6.56
N VAL A 124 1.91 -14.66 7.73
CA VAL A 124 1.35 -15.13 9.02
C VAL A 124 -0.01 -14.47 9.28
N ALA A 125 -0.11 -13.16 9.14
CA ALA A 125 -1.37 -12.44 9.31
C ALA A 125 -2.43 -12.96 8.31
N SER A 126 -2.07 -13.08 7.04
CA SER A 126 -2.99 -13.61 6.02
C SER A 126 -3.45 -15.03 6.32
N GLN A 127 -2.54 -15.89 6.79
CA GLN A 127 -2.87 -17.27 7.13
C GLN A 127 -3.84 -17.35 8.31
N ARG A 128 -3.58 -16.62 9.40
CA ARG A 128 -4.40 -16.69 10.61
C ARG A 128 -5.79 -16.11 10.40
N PHE A 129 -5.90 -14.89 9.87
CA PHE A 129 -7.18 -14.27 9.53
C PHE A 129 -7.88 -15.01 8.39
N GLY A 130 -7.14 -15.48 7.39
CA GLY A 130 -7.68 -16.22 6.26
C GLY A 130 -8.35 -17.53 6.65
N ARG A 131 -7.89 -18.22 7.71
CA ARG A 131 -8.57 -19.40 8.26
C ARG A 131 -10.00 -19.11 8.69
N GLU A 132 -10.22 -17.97 9.34
CA GLU A 132 -11.57 -17.56 9.74
C GLU A 132 -12.44 -17.18 8.53
N MET A 133 -11.85 -16.51 7.53
CA MET A 133 -12.52 -16.19 6.27
C MET A 133 -12.91 -17.46 5.49
N ILE A 134 -12.03 -18.46 5.41
CA ILE A 134 -12.29 -19.76 4.77
C ILE A 134 -13.45 -20.49 5.49
N LYS A 135 -13.45 -20.51 6.83
CA LYS A 135 -14.56 -21.10 7.62
C LYS A 135 -15.89 -20.38 7.35
N ALA A 136 -15.84 -19.06 7.17
CA ALA A 136 -17.02 -18.25 6.87
C ALA A 136 -17.48 -18.34 5.39
N GLY A 137 -16.69 -18.95 4.50
CA GLY A 137 -16.96 -19.03 3.08
C GLY A 137 -16.87 -17.71 2.32
N LYS A 138 -16.22 -16.69 2.93
CA LYS A 138 -16.02 -15.38 2.31
C LYS A 138 -14.89 -14.62 3.00
N GLY A 139 -14.16 -13.81 2.23
CA GLY A 139 -13.11 -12.95 2.76
C GLY A 139 -12.42 -12.16 1.68
N ARG A 140 -11.72 -11.10 2.10
CA ARG A 140 -10.97 -10.22 1.19
C ARG A 140 -9.65 -9.84 1.83
N LEU A 141 -8.57 -10.21 1.17
CA LEU A 141 -7.21 -9.82 1.53
C LEU A 141 -6.74 -8.72 0.58
N VAL A 142 -6.24 -7.62 1.13
CA VAL A 142 -5.61 -6.55 0.36
C VAL A 142 -4.22 -6.31 0.94
N HIS A 143 -3.21 -6.40 0.09
CA HIS A 143 -1.82 -6.24 0.50
C HIS A 143 -1.25 -4.94 -0.08
N ILE A 144 -0.60 -4.14 0.76
CA ILE A 144 0.13 -2.97 0.29
C ILE A 144 1.52 -3.42 -0.16
N SER A 145 1.68 -3.47 -1.48
CA SER A 145 2.94 -3.71 -2.17
C SER A 145 3.60 -2.37 -2.58
N THR A 146 4.17 -2.29 -3.76
CA THR A 146 4.79 -1.08 -4.30
C THR A 146 5.08 -1.22 -5.80
N ALA A 147 5.19 -0.12 -6.53
CA ALA A 147 5.75 -0.09 -7.89
C ALA A 147 7.19 -0.65 -7.92
N ALA A 148 7.94 -0.53 -6.82
CA ALA A 148 9.29 -1.08 -6.70
C ALA A 148 9.34 -2.62 -6.70
N SER A 149 8.20 -3.32 -6.63
CA SER A 149 8.12 -4.77 -6.83
C SER A 149 8.29 -5.20 -8.30
N TYR A 150 8.17 -4.26 -9.23
CA TYR A 150 8.36 -4.46 -10.68
C TYR A 150 9.64 -3.79 -11.19
N SER A 151 9.90 -2.57 -10.72
CA SER A 151 11.07 -1.80 -11.10
C SER A 151 11.81 -1.44 -9.80
N PRO A 152 12.87 -2.19 -9.44
CA PRO A 152 13.48 -2.09 -8.12
C PRO A 152 14.05 -0.70 -7.86
N GLU A 153 13.87 -0.22 -6.64
CA GLU A 153 14.52 0.98 -6.15
C GLU A 153 15.94 0.63 -5.69
N THR A 154 16.94 1.28 -6.29
CA THR A 154 18.34 1.09 -5.89
C THR A 154 18.56 1.56 -4.45
N PHE A 155 19.49 0.91 -3.76
CA PHE A 155 19.85 1.19 -2.35
C PHE A 155 18.73 0.96 -1.33
N SER A 156 17.60 0.37 -1.72
CA SER A 156 16.51 0.00 -0.80
C SER A 156 16.71 -1.35 -0.11
N GLY A 157 17.92 -1.89 -0.14
CA GLY A 157 18.24 -3.21 0.39
C GLY A 157 17.33 -4.29 -0.21
N VAL A 158 16.76 -5.15 0.62
CA VAL A 158 15.90 -6.27 0.19
C VAL A 158 14.43 -5.88 -0.02
N TYR A 159 14.06 -4.61 0.20
CA TYR A 159 12.67 -4.16 0.19
C TYR A 159 11.89 -4.55 -1.07
N SER A 160 12.44 -4.24 -2.24
CA SER A 160 11.81 -4.58 -3.53
C SER A 160 11.56 -6.08 -3.69
N SER A 161 12.51 -6.92 -3.26
CA SER A 161 12.36 -8.38 -3.28
C SER A 161 11.24 -8.86 -2.37
N THR A 162 11.10 -8.29 -1.15
CA THR A 162 9.99 -8.65 -0.25
C THR A 162 8.64 -8.29 -0.84
N LYS A 163 8.53 -7.15 -1.49
CA LYS A 163 7.27 -6.69 -2.08
C LYS A 163 6.90 -7.46 -3.36
N ALA A 164 7.89 -7.89 -4.14
CA ALA A 164 7.67 -8.86 -5.23
C ALA A 164 7.20 -10.22 -4.68
N GLY A 165 7.77 -10.66 -3.54
CA GLY A 165 7.31 -11.85 -2.81
C GLY A 165 5.85 -11.71 -2.34
N VAL A 166 5.45 -10.56 -1.82
CA VAL A 166 4.05 -10.29 -1.43
C VAL A 166 3.11 -10.36 -2.63
N ASN A 167 3.50 -9.83 -3.81
CA ASN A 167 2.71 -9.95 -5.02
C ASN A 167 2.48 -11.43 -5.41
N MET A 168 3.52 -12.25 -5.37
CA MET A 168 3.40 -13.68 -5.66
C MET A 168 2.58 -14.40 -4.57
N LEU A 169 2.80 -14.09 -3.30
CA LEU A 169 1.98 -14.62 -2.19
C LEU A 169 0.50 -14.35 -2.41
N SER A 170 0.14 -13.11 -2.76
CA SER A 170 -1.25 -12.74 -3.04
C SER A 170 -1.88 -13.59 -4.16
N LYS A 171 -1.13 -13.85 -5.23
CA LYS A 171 -1.60 -14.72 -6.34
C LYS A 171 -1.80 -16.18 -5.88
N MET A 172 -0.90 -16.69 -5.04
CA MET A 172 -1.04 -18.03 -4.47
C MET A 172 -2.29 -18.13 -3.59
N LEU A 173 -2.48 -17.16 -2.67
CA LEU A 173 -3.68 -17.10 -1.82
C LEU A 173 -4.96 -16.97 -2.65
N ALA A 174 -4.95 -16.15 -3.71
CA ALA A 174 -6.09 -16.01 -4.62
C ALA A 174 -6.45 -17.33 -5.31
N ALA A 175 -5.44 -18.07 -5.78
CA ALA A 175 -5.65 -19.36 -6.47
C ALA A 175 -6.12 -20.45 -5.53
N GLU A 176 -5.50 -20.56 -4.34
CA GLU A 176 -5.80 -21.62 -3.38
C GLU A 176 -7.11 -21.38 -2.61
N TRP A 177 -7.40 -20.12 -2.27
CA TRP A 177 -8.54 -19.77 -1.41
C TRP A 177 -9.77 -19.26 -2.16
N GLY A 178 -9.64 -18.99 -3.46
CA GLY A 178 -10.76 -18.63 -4.33
C GLY A 178 -11.95 -19.60 -4.26
N PRO A 179 -11.73 -20.93 -4.29
CA PRO A 179 -12.82 -21.91 -4.13
C PRO A 179 -13.57 -21.81 -2.79
N TYR A 180 -12.98 -21.19 -1.78
CA TYR A 180 -13.61 -20.94 -0.47
C TYR A 180 -14.20 -19.54 -0.34
N GLY A 181 -14.32 -18.79 -1.45
CA GLY A 181 -14.90 -17.45 -1.44
C GLY A 181 -13.98 -16.35 -0.91
N VAL A 182 -12.66 -16.63 -0.79
CA VAL A 182 -11.68 -15.65 -0.33
C VAL A 182 -10.90 -15.08 -1.51
N ARG A 183 -10.87 -13.75 -1.63
CA ARG A 183 -10.11 -13.02 -2.64
C ARG A 183 -8.84 -12.42 -2.05
N SER A 184 -7.80 -12.31 -2.85
CA SER A 184 -6.52 -11.69 -2.45
C SER A 184 -5.98 -10.84 -3.58
N ASN A 185 -5.67 -9.57 -3.29
CA ASN A 185 -5.18 -8.61 -4.27
C ASN A 185 -4.11 -7.70 -3.66
N CYS A 186 -3.30 -7.08 -4.51
CA CYS A 186 -2.31 -6.09 -4.12
C CYS A 186 -2.67 -4.69 -4.63
N VAL A 187 -2.39 -3.69 -3.81
CA VAL A 187 -2.27 -2.29 -4.21
C VAL A 187 -0.79 -1.95 -4.25
N CYS A 188 -0.33 -1.36 -5.35
CA CYS A 188 1.07 -1.07 -5.61
C CYS A 188 1.28 0.46 -5.74
N PRO A 189 1.49 1.17 -4.62
CA PRO A 189 1.82 2.59 -4.62
C PRO A 189 3.19 2.87 -5.23
N CYS A 190 3.42 4.14 -5.62
CA CYS A 190 4.75 4.69 -5.86
C CYS A 190 5.02 5.79 -4.82
N PHE A 191 5.45 6.96 -5.24
CA PHE A 191 5.73 8.11 -4.37
C PHE A 191 4.45 8.63 -3.70
N VAL A 192 4.32 8.39 -2.40
CA VAL A 192 3.17 8.82 -1.58
C VAL A 192 3.67 9.59 -0.36
N LYS A 193 3.00 10.68 -0.02
CA LYS A 193 3.27 11.44 1.20
C LYS A 193 2.77 10.66 2.41
N THR A 194 3.71 10.26 3.26
CA THR A 194 3.48 9.55 4.52
C THR A 194 4.44 10.04 5.58
N PRO A 195 4.24 9.79 6.88
CA PRO A 195 5.26 10.07 7.89
C PRO A 195 6.62 9.43 7.60
N MET A 196 6.63 8.23 7.01
CA MET A 196 7.86 7.53 6.60
C MET A 196 8.64 8.29 5.51
N SER A 197 7.95 8.94 4.59
CA SER A 197 8.55 9.68 3.47
C SER A 197 8.67 11.19 3.73
N ALA A 198 8.21 11.70 4.88
CA ALA A 198 8.15 13.14 5.16
C ALA A 198 9.51 13.82 5.06
N SER A 199 10.59 13.13 5.50
CA SER A 199 11.95 13.67 5.41
C SER A 199 12.42 13.87 3.97
N PHE A 200 11.91 13.09 3.00
CA PHE A 200 12.26 13.23 1.58
C PHE A 200 11.64 14.47 0.95
N TYR A 201 10.48 14.90 1.46
CA TYR A 201 9.73 16.06 0.96
C TYR A 201 9.95 17.33 1.78
N ALA A 202 10.88 17.31 2.73
CA ALA A 202 11.33 18.51 3.44
C ALA A 202 12.04 19.50 2.50
N ASP A 203 12.67 18.98 1.43
CA ASP A 203 13.23 19.76 0.33
C ASP A 203 12.23 19.87 -0.83
N PRO A 204 11.69 21.06 -1.15
CA PRO A 204 10.74 21.26 -2.23
C PRO A 204 11.27 20.84 -3.62
N GLU A 205 12.59 20.89 -3.84
CA GLU A 205 13.18 20.47 -5.11
C GLU A 205 13.11 18.95 -5.29
N VAL A 206 13.15 18.18 -4.20
CA VAL A 206 12.91 16.72 -4.25
C VAL A 206 11.48 16.42 -4.66
N GLU A 207 10.50 17.09 -4.06
CA GLU A 207 9.07 16.92 -4.44
C GLU A 207 8.85 17.27 -5.91
N LYS A 208 9.38 18.40 -6.36
CA LYS A 208 9.29 18.88 -7.74
C LYS A 208 9.96 17.91 -8.72
N SER A 209 11.15 17.42 -8.38
CA SER A 209 11.88 16.45 -9.20
C SER A 209 11.09 15.14 -9.35
N ARG A 210 10.60 14.57 -8.24
CA ARG A 210 9.82 13.34 -8.25
C ARG A 210 8.49 13.51 -8.98
N SER A 211 7.78 14.63 -8.79
CA SER A 211 6.52 14.91 -9.48
C SER A 211 6.67 14.93 -11.00
N ARG A 212 7.84 15.36 -11.52
CA ARG A 212 8.13 15.34 -12.96
C ARG A 212 8.23 13.92 -13.54
N LEU A 213 8.60 12.94 -12.72
CA LEU A 213 8.68 11.54 -13.13
C LEU A 213 7.31 10.82 -13.16
N ILE A 214 6.27 11.48 -12.65
CA ILE A 214 4.91 10.94 -12.55
C ILE A 214 4.04 11.56 -13.64
N ALA A 215 3.27 10.75 -14.37
CA ALA A 215 2.44 11.25 -15.47
C ALA A 215 1.39 12.28 -14.99
N THR A 216 0.82 12.10 -13.79
CA THR A 216 -0.13 13.04 -13.17
C THR A 216 0.52 14.28 -12.56
N ARG A 217 1.85 14.40 -12.60
CA ARG A 217 2.63 15.57 -12.14
C ARG A 217 2.43 15.94 -10.66
N ARG A 218 2.06 15.01 -9.82
CA ARG A 218 1.98 15.19 -8.37
C ARG A 218 2.45 13.95 -7.62
N ILE A 219 2.91 14.14 -6.41
CA ILE A 219 3.10 13.04 -5.45
C ILE A 219 1.71 12.54 -5.02
N GLY A 220 1.57 11.23 -4.81
CA GLY A 220 0.35 10.63 -4.31
C GLY A 220 0.09 11.00 -2.84
N GLU A 221 -1.18 11.02 -2.47
CA GLU A 221 -1.62 11.15 -1.08
C GLU A 221 -2.11 9.80 -0.56
N VAL A 222 -2.15 9.63 0.76
CA VAL A 222 -2.61 8.38 1.38
C VAL A 222 -4.04 8.03 0.99
N THR A 223 -4.87 9.03 0.69
CA THR A 223 -6.25 8.86 0.19
C THR A 223 -6.31 8.22 -1.20
N ASP A 224 -5.32 8.46 -2.08
CA ASP A 224 -5.26 7.79 -3.39
C ASP A 224 -5.14 6.28 -3.20
N ILE A 225 -4.35 5.86 -2.20
CA ILE A 225 -4.13 4.45 -1.89
C ILE A 225 -5.34 3.85 -1.20
N ALA A 226 -5.91 4.56 -0.22
CA ALA A 226 -7.10 4.11 0.50
C ALA A 226 -8.28 3.87 -0.44
N ASN A 227 -8.50 4.72 -1.45
CA ASN A 227 -9.55 4.54 -2.45
C ASN A 227 -9.42 3.21 -3.22
N ALA A 228 -8.19 2.83 -3.62
CA ALA A 228 -7.97 1.55 -4.29
C ALA A 228 -8.19 0.36 -3.33
N VAL A 229 -7.80 0.50 -2.06
CA VAL A 229 -8.08 -0.50 -1.02
C VAL A 229 -9.58 -0.65 -0.83
N MET A 230 -10.35 0.45 -0.71
CA MET A 230 -11.81 0.41 -0.57
C MET A 230 -12.48 -0.34 -1.72
N PHE A 231 -12.05 -0.10 -2.97
CA PHE A 231 -12.56 -0.85 -4.11
C PHE A 231 -12.28 -2.34 -3.98
N LEU A 232 -11.03 -2.75 -3.69
CA LEU A 232 -10.66 -4.15 -3.56
C LEU A 232 -11.30 -4.85 -2.35
N ALA A 233 -11.53 -4.10 -1.27
CA ALA A 233 -12.22 -4.56 -0.08
C ALA A 233 -13.74 -4.69 -0.27
N SER A 234 -14.31 -4.05 -1.27
CA SER A 234 -15.75 -4.03 -1.53
C SER A 234 -16.23 -5.24 -2.32
N THR A 235 -17.54 -5.49 -2.31
CA THR A 235 -18.18 -6.49 -3.18
C THR A 235 -18.18 -6.07 -4.66
N ARG A 236 -17.87 -4.80 -4.96
CA ARG A 236 -17.75 -4.31 -6.34
C ARG A 236 -16.57 -4.91 -7.10
N SER A 237 -15.63 -5.51 -6.39
CA SER A 237 -14.48 -6.22 -6.96
C SER A 237 -14.58 -7.75 -6.88
N ASP A 238 -15.80 -8.31 -6.79
CA ASP A 238 -15.99 -9.74 -6.55
C ASP A 238 -15.39 -10.65 -7.63
N PHE A 239 -15.19 -10.14 -8.84
CA PHE A 239 -14.52 -10.88 -9.92
C PHE A 239 -13.03 -10.48 -10.05
N THR A 240 -12.47 -9.78 -9.04
CA THR A 240 -11.07 -9.34 -9.00
C THR A 240 -10.33 -10.10 -7.90
N THR A 241 -9.47 -11.04 -8.28
CA THR A 241 -8.59 -11.78 -7.36
C THR A 241 -7.26 -12.09 -8.03
N GLY A 242 -6.15 -12.09 -7.29
CA GLY A 242 -4.79 -12.22 -7.81
C GLY A 242 -4.31 -10.99 -8.58
N ALA A 243 -5.03 -9.89 -8.52
CA ALA A 243 -4.69 -8.66 -9.24
C ALA A 243 -3.69 -7.79 -8.46
N GLU A 244 -2.92 -7.02 -9.21
CA GLU A 244 -1.97 -6.03 -8.73
C GLU A 244 -2.36 -4.68 -9.33
N ILE A 245 -2.94 -3.79 -8.51
CA ILE A 245 -3.39 -2.48 -8.96
C ILE A 245 -2.28 -1.46 -8.72
N MET A 246 -1.71 -0.93 -9.81
CA MET A 246 -0.76 0.17 -9.74
C MET A 246 -1.48 1.47 -9.39
N VAL A 247 -1.09 2.10 -8.27
CA VAL A 247 -1.58 3.41 -7.84
C VAL A 247 -0.38 4.34 -7.73
N ASP A 248 0.17 4.68 -8.87
CA ASP A 248 1.47 5.33 -9.03
C ASP A 248 1.43 6.62 -9.87
N GLY A 249 0.22 7.11 -10.17
CA GLY A 249 0.04 8.29 -11.02
C GLY A 249 0.60 8.13 -12.44
N GLY A 250 0.86 6.90 -12.88
CA GLY A 250 1.45 6.57 -14.18
C GLY A 250 2.98 6.59 -14.21
N PHE A 251 3.65 6.59 -13.05
CA PHE A 251 5.12 6.55 -12.94
C PHE A 251 5.71 5.36 -13.72
N SER A 252 5.19 4.16 -13.53
CA SER A 252 5.70 2.95 -14.20
C SER A 252 5.65 3.01 -15.74
N ASN A 253 4.82 3.90 -16.29
CA ASN A 253 4.67 4.07 -17.75
C ASN A 253 5.57 5.20 -18.32
N MET A 254 6.31 5.92 -17.46
CA MET A 254 7.14 7.05 -17.85
C MET A 254 8.59 6.67 -18.23
N MET A 255 8.97 5.39 -18.13
CA MET A 255 10.32 4.92 -18.41
C MET A 255 10.84 5.36 -19.80
N GLY A 256 9.99 5.31 -20.82
CA GLY A 256 10.35 5.77 -22.17
C GLY A 256 10.59 7.28 -22.28
N ASP A 257 10.11 8.05 -21.31
CA ASP A 257 10.29 9.50 -21.29
C ASP A 257 11.56 9.94 -20.57
N LEU A 258 12.16 9.04 -19.77
CA LEU A 258 13.45 9.27 -19.12
C LEU A 258 14.63 9.16 -20.13
N THR A 259 14.40 8.59 -21.31
CA THR A 259 15.42 8.51 -22.35
C THR A 259 15.38 9.71 -23.27
N ALA A 260 16.57 10.20 -23.65
CA ALA A 260 16.68 11.28 -24.63
C ALA A 260 15.98 10.92 -25.93
N LYS A 261 15.06 11.75 -26.38
CA LYS A 261 14.33 11.54 -27.65
C LYS A 261 15.15 12.14 -28.81
N PRO A 262 15.54 11.35 -29.80
CA PRO A 262 16.35 11.86 -30.91
C PRO A 262 15.57 12.81 -31.83
N GLY A 263 16.17 13.93 -32.21
CA GLY A 263 15.77 14.80 -33.32
C GLY A 263 14.37 15.40 -33.21
N GLY A 264 13.64 15.40 -34.32
CA GLY A 264 12.35 16.07 -34.47
C GLY A 264 11.21 15.59 -33.56
N ARG A 265 11.33 14.41 -32.94
CA ARG A 265 10.31 13.89 -32.00
C ARG A 265 10.28 14.70 -30.69
N ARG A 266 11.44 15.14 -30.22
CA ARG A 266 11.53 16.03 -29.05
C ARG A 266 10.90 17.38 -29.36
N ALA A 267 11.29 18.01 -30.45
CA ALA A 267 10.74 19.29 -30.89
C ALA A 267 9.22 19.21 -31.15
N PHE A 268 8.73 18.10 -31.71
CA PHE A 268 7.29 17.88 -31.91
C PHE A 268 6.55 17.84 -30.57
N ALA A 269 7.04 17.05 -29.62
CA ALA A 269 6.40 16.91 -28.30
C ALA A 269 6.43 18.24 -27.54
N GLU A 270 7.57 18.95 -27.53
CA GLU A 270 7.72 20.26 -26.88
C GLU A 270 6.77 21.30 -27.46
N ASN A 271 6.69 21.41 -28.80
CA ASN A 271 5.78 22.35 -29.47
C ASN A 271 4.32 21.98 -29.27
N TYR A 272 3.96 20.70 -29.36
CA TYR A 272 2.59 20.26 -29.17
C TYR A 272 2.10 20.58 -27.75
N LEU A 273 2.92 20.33 -26.74
CA LEU A 273 2.56 20.51 -25.34
C LEU A 273 2.63 21.98 -24.91
N LYS A 274 3.60 22.75 -25.41
CA LYS A 274 3.66 24.20 -25.23
C LYS A 274 2.38 24.86 -25.76
N ASN A 275 1.89 24.42 -26.92
CA ASN A 275 0.64 24.90 -27.49
C ASN A 275 -0.60 24.51 -26.67
N LYS A 276 -0.48 23.51 -25.78
CA LYS A 276 -1.52 23.09 -24.84
C LYS A 276 -1.34 23.65 -23.44
N GLY A 277 -0.36 24.54 -23.22
CA GLY A 277 -0.04 25.10 -21.91
C GLY A 277 0.55 24.06 -20.92
N VAL A 278 1.07 22.94 -21.43
CA VAL A 278 1.67 21.89 -20.64
C VAL A 278 3.20 21.93 -20.80
N ASP A 279 3.90 22.21 -19.72
CA ASP A 279 5.37 22.17 -19.69
C ASP A 279 5.82 20.76 -19.29
N LEU A 280 6.31 20.00 -20.26
CA LEU A 280 6.69 18.60 -20.04
C LEU A 280 8.17 18.40 -19.69
N TRP A 281 9.06 19.33 -20.02
CA TRP A 281 10.47 18.95 -20.14
C TRP A 281 11.48 19.97 -19.63
N THR A 282 11.11 21.01 -18.97
CA THR A 282 12.08 21.88 -18.31
C THR A 282 12.69 21.11 -17.14
N ASP A 283 13.91 20.68 -17.36
CA ASP A 283 14.86 20.17 -16.37
C ASP A 283 14.54 18.83 -15.70
N VAL A 284 14.67 17.72 -16.43
CA VAL A 284 15.05 16.46 -15.81
C VAL A 284 16.51 16.63 -15.34
N ALA A 285 16.65 16.84 -14.03
CA ALA A 285 17.86 16.96 -13.25
C ALA A 285 19.21 16.82 -14.00
N GLY A 286 19.93 17.91 -14.15
CA GLY A 286 21.39 17.91 -14.28
C GLY A 286 21.99 17.29 -15.54
N VAL A 287 21.21 16.85 -16.50
CA VAL A 287 21.73 16.46 -17.82
C VAL A 287 21.95 17.73 -18.63
N LYS A 288 23.17 18.25 -18.57
CA LYS A 288 23.62 19.30 -19.50
C LYS A 288 23.42 18.79 -20.92
N THR A 289 22.60 19.49 -21.68
CA THR A 289 22.49 19.22 -23.13
C THR A 289 23.81 19.58 -23.82
N PRO A 290 24.16 18.98 -24.96
CA PRO A 290 25.35 19.35 -25.72
C PRO A 290 25.43 20.83 -26.12
N SER A 291 24.33 21.60 -25.99
CA SER A 291 24.28 23.05 -26.19
C SER A 291 24.70 23.86 -24.95
N ASP A 292 24.96 23.21 -23.81
CA ASP A 292 25.41 23.85 -22.58
C ASP A 292 26.96 23.73 -22.38
N GLN A 293 27.70 23.28 -23.41
CA GLN A 293 29.16 23.22 -23.46
C GLN A 293 29.76 24.27 -24.39
#